data_2114eed715269dcaefcace1f05d17aa1
#
_entry.id   2114eed715269dcaefcace1f05d17aa1
#
_cell.length_a   1.000
_cell.length_b   1.000
_cell.length_c   1.000
_cell.angle_alpha   90.00
_cell.angle_beta   90.00
_cell.angle_gamma   90.00
#
_symmetry.space_group_name_H-M   'P 1'
#
loop_
_entity.id
_entity.type
_entity.pdbx_description
1 polymer ?
#
loop_
_entity_poly.entity_id
_entity_poly.type
_entity_poly.pdbx_seq_one_letter_code
_entity_poly.pdbx_strand_id
1 'polypeptide(L)'
;MNVNNVKLFVGCMQLRDGVTTVTDILGKMVVRAGLHVLAMERGYASTIYGAHQYDPLVIAETPPLSYGDDQSDILVSLEYDINPDVPIQPNRDTILRHGQNIVDGGILLYDSSTSKVDTTALEARGIKVFPLPARHIAMRELKREVVKNTVVTGALLRLLEFDMDYALFSAYLEGRFGRKGREIIDLNLEAARRGRKIIEEIMTGNGWSDCGYKLEARPVDGTRLLVNGNDALGLGAVLAGCRFYAGYPITPASAILEFMERHLPRYGGRALQGQNERESIRAALGASLAGVRSAIGSSGPGISLKVEEFGVSGVTETPLVIIDTQRAGPSTGMPTKPEQGDLSMSVFAGHGEIPRIVLAAGTVEECYTLAIESFELADKYQCPVFFLTDLTLADGRKDLPEEWFIQNRRPVVRHGLLREADLRNDGYRRYHVTESGISPRNVPGIPGGIFKTSGSEHDESGMITTDPPKRMAMFEKRQRKMQTYLKEDVKPPQVFGSPDGVPIVIGWGSTKLPLLDAQARLKAQGQDICAVHFTHLWPFPVHLVRPLLQRGSHVIVAEMNFSGQLADLIQLECVMDTRRILKYNGKPFYTSDIVGGVRQLLHNGNRVVRVGEKAPEVVLETVPEGD
;
A
#
# COMPACT_ATOMS: atom_id res chain seq x y z
N MET A 1 -10.49 29.44 -13.13
CA MET A 1 -9.59 29.16 -12.00
C MET A 1 -10.08 27.90 -11.29
N ASN A 2 -9.21 26.92 -11.09
CA ASN A 2 -9.52 25.66 -10.41
C ASN A 2 -9.30 25.86 -8.91
N VAL A 3 -10.35 25.78 -8.11
CA VAL A 3 -10.28 26.02 -6.66
C VAL A 3 -10.36 24.69 -5.91
N ASN A 4 -9.41 24.46 -5.02
CA ASN A 4 -9.34 23.29 -4.13
C ASN A 4 -9.31 21.90 -4.80
N ASN A 5 -9.08 21.84 -6.12
CA ASN A 5 -8.93 20.57 -6.82
C ASN A 5 -7.71 20.68 -7.74
N VAL A 6 -6.63 19.99 -7.37
CA VAL A 6 -5.40 20.01 -8.14
C VAL A 6 -4.62 18.70 -7.94
N LYS A 7 -4.04 18.22 -9.03
CA LYS A 7 -3.18 17.06 -9.04
C LYS A 7 -1.78 17.43 -9.47
N LEU A 8 -0.82 17.18 -8.60
CA LEU A 8 0.59 17.39 -8.86
C LEU A 8 1.29 16.06 -9.12
N PHE A 9 2.25 16.07 -10.05
CA PHE A 9 3.29 15.04 -10.12
C PHE A 9 4.61 15.71 -9.77
N VAL A 10 5.26 15.20 -8.73
CA VAL A 10 6.61 15.64 -8.34
C VAL A 10 7.58 14.53 -8.70
N GLY A 11 8.50 14.78 -9.62
CA GLY A 11 9.41 13.77 -10.14
C GLY A 11 10.89 14.13 -10.03
N CYS A 12 11.73 13.11 -10.02
CA CYS A 12 13.18 13.25 -9.98
C CYS A 12 13.89 12.00 -10.54
N MET A 13 15.19 12.13 -10.80
CA MET A 13 16.06 11.01 -11.16
C MET A 13 16.54 10.20 -9.96
N GLN A 14 16.58 10.79 -8.77
CA GLN A 14 17.04 10.16 -7.55
C GLN A 14 16.20 10.63 -6.35
N LEU A 15 15.88 9.72 -5.43
CA LEU A 15 15.12 10.05 -4.21
C LEU A 15 15.75 11.15 -3.36
N ARG A 16 17.10 11.25 -3.35
CA ARG A 16 17.83 12.33 -2.67
C ARG A 16 17.45 13.74 -3.17
N ASP A 17 16.83 13.85 -4.34
CA ASP A 17 16.41 15.14 -4.89
C ASP A 17 15.22 15.76 -4.16
N GLY A 18 14.55 14.99 -3.30
CA GLY A 18 13.62 15.52 -2.30
C GLY A 18 12.15 15.54 -2.71
N VAL A 19 11.75 14.68 -3.65
CA VAL A 19 10.35 14.51 -4.07
C VAL A 19 9.42 14.33 -2.87
N THR A 20 9.71 13.35 -2.04
CA THR A 20 8.95 13.06 -0.82
C THR A 20 8.92 14.24 0.15
N THR A 21 9.98 15.06 0.21
CA THR A 21 10.00 16.22 1.10
C THR A 21 9.02 17.29 0.65
N VAL A 22 8.95 17.58 -0.64
CA VAL A 22 8.02 18.58 -1.19
C VAL A 22 6.57 18.14 -1.01
N THR A 23 6.26 16.88 -1.33
CA THR A 23 4.89 16.33 -1.18
C THR A 23 4.47 16.21 0.28
N ASP A 24 5.39 15.87 1.21
CA ASP A 24 5.12 15.82 2.66
C ASP A 24 4.82 17.21 3.23
N ILE A 25 5.62 18.21 2.89
CA ILE A 25 5.41 19.58 3.36
C ILE A 25 4.03 20.08 2.88
N LEU A 26 3.81 20.03 1.57
CA LEU A 26 2.58 20.55 0.97
C LEU A 26 1.35 19.77 1.47
N GLY A 27 1.40 18.44 1.51
CA GLY A 27 0.32 17.59 2.00
C GLY A 27 -0.07 17.90 3.44
N LYS A 28 0.90 18.05 4.35
CA LYS A 28 0.64 18.41 5.75
C LYS A 28 0.06 19.81 5.92
N MET A 29 0.51 20.77 5.12
CA MET A 29 -0.05 22.13 5.13
C MET A 29 -1.50 22.12 4.65
N VAL A 30 -1.76 21.42 3.55
CA VAL A 30 -3.09 21.30 2.95
C VAL A 30 -4.10 20.63 3.90
N VAL A 31 -3.69 19.55 4.58
CA VAL A 31 -4.54 18.88 5.57
C VAL A 31 -4.84 19.81 6.75
N ARG A 32 -3.86 20.61 7.22
CA ARG A 32 -4.08 21.63 8.26
C ARG A 32 -5.02 22.75 7.81
N ALA A 33 -5.05 23.01 6.50
CA ALA A 33 -5.97 23.97 5.91
C ALA A 33 -7.38 23.41 5.65
N GLY A 34 -7.68 22.17 6.07
CA GLY A 34 -9.00 21.57 5.96
C GLY A 34 -9.32 20.95 4.59
N LEU A 35 -8.33 20.79 3.73
CA LEU A 35 -8.48 20.09 2.47
C LEU A 35 -8.06 18.64 2.60
N HIS A 36 -8.46 17.82 1.65
CA HIS A 36 -8.16 16.40 1.59
C HIS A 36 -6.98 16.10 0.70
N VAL A 37 -6.22 15.08 1.07
CA VAL A 37 -5.01 14.67 0.37
C VAL A 37 -5.02 13.17 0.11
N LEU A 38 -4.69 12.80 -1.12
CA LEU A 38 -4.23 11.47 -1.48
C LEU A 38 -2.86 11.60 -2.14
N ALA A 39 -1.83 11.06 -1.52
CA ALA A 39 -0.45 11.14 -1.99
C ALA A 39 0.19 9.77 -2.00
N MET A 40 1.23 9.58 -2.80
CA MET A 40 2.11 8.42 -2.69
C MET A 40 3.46 8.91 -2.18
N GLU A 41 3.97 8.26 -1.13
CA GLU A 41 5.34 8.44 -0.67
C GLU A 41 6.10 7.16 -0.99
N ARG A 42 7.09 7.23 -1.84
CA ARG A 42 7.88 6.05 -2.18
C ARG A 42 9.01 5.84 -1.20
N GLY A 43 9.06 4.64 -0.63
CA GLY A 43 10.14 4.22 0.24
C GLY A 43 11.49 4.22 -0.49
N TYR A 44 12.54 4.57 0.25
CA TYR A 44 13.91 4.54 -0.25
C TYR A 44 14.40 3.10 -0.40
N ALA A 45 14.79 2.73 -1.61
CA ALA A 45 15.57 1.52 -1.86
C ALA A 45 17.02 1.94 -2.17
N SER A 46 17.89 1.79 -1.20
CA SER A 46 19.31 2.21 -1.29
C SER A 46 20.09 1.53 -2.43
N THR A 47 19.57 0.42 -2.94
CA THR A 47 20.20 -0.37 -4.01
C THR A 47 19.78 0.03 -5.42
N ILE A 48 18.82 0.96 -5.58
CA ILE A 48 18.31 1.36 -6.89
C ILE A 48 18.87 2.74 -7.24
N TYR A 49 19.94 2.75 -7.99
CA TYR A 49 20.51 3.95 -8.59
C TYR A 49 19.88 4.24 -9.95
N GLY A 50 19.50 5.51 -10.18
CA GLY A 50 19.09 5.99 -11.49
C GLY A 50 17.71 5.52 -11.98
N ALA A 51 16.86 4.98 -11.11
CA ALA A 51 15.47 4.74 -11.43
C ALA A 51 14.66 6.03 -11.24
N HIS A 52 13.92 6.41 -12.28
CA HIS A 52 13.00 7.55 -12.20
C HIS A 52 11.97 7.34 -11.09
N GLN A 53 11.78 8.36 -10.25
CA GLN A 53 10.78 8.39 -9.18
C GLN A 53 9.84 9.58 -9.37
N TYR A 54 8.56 9.37 -9.11
CA TYR A 54 7.58 10.45 -9.07
C TYR A 54 6.51 10.12 -8.04
N ASP A 55 6.04 11.14 -7.34
CA ASP A 55 5.00 11.07 -6.33
C ASP A 55 3.78 11.86 -6.81
N PRO A 56 2.64 11.22 -7.08
CA PRO A 56 1.40 11.93 -7.29
C PRO A 56 0.89 12.50 -5.96
N LEU A 57 0.36 13.72 -6.01
CA LEU A 57 -0.30 14.39 -4.91
C LEU A 57 -1.63 14.94 -5.42
N VAL A 58 -2.73 14.37 -4.98
CA VAL A 58 -4.09 14.84 -5.25
C VAL A 58 -4.57 15.65 -4.06
N ILE A 59 -4.95 16.90 -4.30
CA ILE A 59 -5.56 17.80 -3.33
C ILE A 59 -7.00 18.03 -3.76
N ALA A 60 -7.95 17.87 -2.84
CA ALA A 60 -9.35 18.03 -3.15
C ALA A 60 -10.17 18.61 -1.98
N GLU A 61 -11.30 19.22 -2.29
CA GLU A 61 -12.25 19.73 -1.29
C GLU A 61 -13.00 18.59 -0.57
N THR A 62 -13.18 17.47 -1.25
CA THR A 62 -13.76 16.23 -0.69
C THR A 62 -12.74 15.10 -0.77
N PRO A 63 -12.84 14.07 0.09
CA PRO A 63 -11.89 12.95 0.07
C PRO A 63 -11.78 12.32 -1.32
N PRO A 64 -10.59 12.37 -1.98
CA PRO A 64 -10.43 11.79 -3.30
C PRO A 64 -10.55 10.28 -3.23
N LEU A 65 -11.27 9.69 -4.19
CA LEU A 65 -11.45 8.24 -4.27
C LEU A 65 -10.18 7.55 -4.77
N SER A 66 -9.50 8.14 -5.76
CA SER A 66 -8.31 7.54 -6.37
C SER A 66 -7.33 8.62 -6.82
N TYR A 67 -6.18 8.18 -7.37
CA TYR A 67 -5.26 9.08 -8.07
C TYR A 67 -5.80 9.54 -9.45
N GLY A 68 -6.99 9.10 -9.86
CA GLY A 68 -7.59 9.43 -11.16
C GLY A 68 -6.84 8.80 -12.34
N ASP A 69 -6.67 9.60 -13.40
CA ASP A 69 -5.94 9.20 -14.61
C ASP A 69 -4.44 9.50 -14.50
N ASP A 70 -3.62 9.00 -15.44
CA ASP A 70 -2.18 9.30 -15.53
C ASP A 70 -1.94 10.71 -16.13
N GLN A 71 -2.61 11.71 -15.55
CA GLN A 71 -2.52 13.12 -15.92
C GLN A 71 -2.25 13.97 -14.69
N SER A 72 -1.64 15.13 -14.87
CA SER A 72 -1.40 16.11 -13.81
C SER A 72 -1.73 17.53 -14.27
N ASP A 73 -2.21 18.35 -13.35
CA ASP A 73 -2.38 19.77 -13.52
C ASP A 73 -1.03 20.49 -13.46
N ILE A 74 -0.17 20.04 -12.55
CA ILE A 74 1.16 20.59 -12.31
C ILE A 74 2.19 19.47 -12.33
N LEU A 75 3.19 19.57 -13.20
CA LEU A 75 4.38 18.74 -13.15
C LEU A 75 5.53 19.51 -12.51
N VAL A 76 6.14 18.91 -11.49
CA VAL A 76 7.34 19.44 -10.82
C VAL A 76 8.52 18.52 -11.09
N SER A 77 9.55 19.03 -11.76
CA SER A 77 10.78 18.28 -12.04
C SER A 77 11.93 18.79 -11.17
N LEU A 78 12.46 17.91 -10.32
CA LEU A 78 13.52 18.20 -9.34
C LEU A 78 14.87 17.62 -9.74
N GLU A 79 15.16 17.51 -11.01
CA GLU A 79 16.38 16.88 -11.52
C GLU A 79 17.59 17.82 -11.39
N TYR A 80 18.56 17.42 -10.55
CA TYR A 80 19.71 18.27 -10.23
C TYR A 80 21.03 17.82 -10.88
N ASP A 81 21.12 16.57 -11.31
CA ASP A 81 22.37 15.97 -11.81
C ASP A 81 22.21 15.51 -13.27
N ILE A 82 21.82 16.39 -14.17
CA ILE A 82 21.97 16.11 -15.59
C ILE A 82 23.45 16.38 -15.93
N ASN A 83 24.26 15.32 -15.99
CA ASN A 83 25.59 15.42 -16.53
C ASN A 83 25.47 15.65 -18.04
N PRO A 84 25.90 16.81 -18.57
CA PRO A 84 25.78 17.10 -19.99
C PRO A 84 26.54 16.10 -20.89
N ASP A 85 27.52 15.38 -20.33
CA ASP A 85 28.32 14.37 -21.04
C ASP A 85 27.66 12.98 -21.05
N VAL A 86 26.58 12.79 -20.32
CA VAL A 86 25.80 11.53 -20.32
C VAL A 86 24.54 11.78 -21.12
N PRO A 87 24.29 11.03 -22.21
CA PRO A 87 23.06 11.16 -22.97
C PRO A 87 21.84 11.03 -22.06
N ILE A 88 20.94 12.00 -22.13
CA ILE A 88 19.67 11.97 -21.38
C ILE A 88 18.95 10.67 -21.79
N GLN A 89 18.84 9.74 -20.86
CA GLN A 89 18.09 8.53 -21.12
C GLN A 89 16.60 8.86 -20.97
N PRO A 90 15.76 8.67 -22.00
CA PRO A 90 14.34 8.99 -21.97
C PRO A 90 13.58 8.40 -20.78
N ASN A 91 14.15 7.33 -20.20
CA ASN A 91 13.59 6.65 -19.06
C ASN A 91 13.91 7.27 -17.69
N ARG A 92 14.69 8.34 -17.63
CA ARG A 92 15.13 8.98 -16.38
C ARG A 92 14.65 10.41 -16.21
N ASP A 93 14.38 11.09 -17.31
CA ASP A 93 13.95 12.48 -17.30
C ASP A 93 12.46 12.60 -16.98
N THR A 94 12.12 13.36 -15.94
CA THR A 94 10.74 13.59 -15.51
C THR A 94 9.92 14.29 -16.60
N ILE A 95 10.48 15.28 -17.28
CA ILE A 95 9.77 16.06 -18.29
C ILE A 95 9.51 15.19 -19.53
N LEU A 96 10.51 14.44 -19.99
CA LEU A 96 10.35 13.52 -21.13
C LEU A 96 9.32 12.41 -20.84
N ARG A 97 9.25 11.93 -19.61
CA ARG A 97 8.30 10.86 -19.22
C ARG A 97 6.89 11.35 -19.00
N HIS A 98 6.73 12.50 -18.36
CA HIS A 98 5.44 12.96 -17.85
C HIS A 98 4.97 14.28 -18.47
N GLY A 99 5.78 14.95 -19.28
CA GLY A 99 5.37 16.19 -19.92
C GLY A 99 4.12 16.06 -20.78
N GLN A 100 4.00 14.93 -21.50
CA GLN A 100 2.78 14.61 -22.27
C GLN A 100 1.54 14.41 -21.38
N ASN A 101 1.72 14.08 -20.11
CA ASN A 101 0.63 13.82 -19.16
C ASN A 101 0.15 15.11 -18.46
N ILE A 102 0.81 16.25 -18.66
CA ILE A 102 0.29 17.54 -18.19
C ILE A 102 -0.97 17.85 -18.99
N VAL A 103 -2.04 18.27 -18.31
CA VAL A 103 -3.27 18.73 -18.98
C VAL A 103 -3.00 19.99 -19.80
N ASP A 104 -3.75 20.20 -20.88
CA ASP A 104 -3.63 21.41 -21.66
C ASP A 104 -3.95 22.65 -20.80
N GLY A 105 -3.11 23.68 -20.88
CA GLY A 105 -3.19 24.85 -19.99
C GLY A 105 -2.65 24.63 -18.58
N GLY A 106 -2.08 23.45 -18.26
CA GLY A 106 -1.45 23.14 -16.98
C GLY A 106 -0.12 23.85 -16.76
N ILE A 107 0.66 23.36 -15.79
CA ILE A 107 1.92 24.00 -15.35
C ILE A 107 3.07 23.00 -15.38
N LEU A 108 4.23 23.47 -15.88
CA LEU A 108 5.53 22.84 -15.67
C LEU A 108 6.39 23.73 -14.77
N LEU A 109 6.76 23.23 -13.59
CA LEU A 109 7.79 23.81 -12.71
C LEU A 109 9.02 22.92 -12.74
N TYR A 110 10.20 23.44 -13.13
CA TYR A 110 11.40 22.62 -13.17
C TYR A 110 12.64 23.36 -12.65
N ASP A 111 13.61 22.61 -12.09
CA ASP A 111 14.87 23.20 -11.67
C ASP A 111 15.75 23.55 -12.87
N SER A 112 15.93 24.83 -13.12
CA SER A 112 16.72 25.36 -14.22
C SER A 112 18.20 25.59 -13.89
N SER A 113 18.66 25.10 -12.72
CA SER A 113 20.05 25.35 -12.26
C SER A 113 21.12 24.68 -13.11
N THR A 114 20.80 23.58 -13.79
CA THR A 114 21.78 22.71 -14.46
C THR A 114 21.52 22.47 -15.93
N SER A 115 20.30 22.66 -16.43
CA SER A 115 19.99 22.39 -17.84
C SER A 115 18.94 23.33 -18.40
N LYS A 116 19.08 23.63 -19.70
CA LYS A 116 18.01 24.22 -20.50
C LYS A 116 17.18 23.07 -21.09
N VAL A 117 15.90 23.10 -20.85
CA VAL A 117 14.93 22.13 -21.41
C VAL A 117 14.21 22.79 -22.56
N ASP A 118 14.07 22.09 -23.69
CA ASP A 118 13.20 22.57 -24.78
C ASP A 118 11.74 22.32 -24.37
N THR A 119 11.02 23.40 -24.13
CA THR A 119 9.62 23.41 -23.69
C THR A 119 8.64 23.82 -24.78
N THR A 120 9.12 24.05 -26.02
CA THR A 120 8.32 24.55 -27.13
C THR A 120 7.05 23.75 -27.40
N ALA A 121 7.16 22.41 -27.37
CA ALA A 121 6.01 21.53 -27.58
C ALA A 121 4.98 21.59 -26.43
N LEU A 122 5.42 21.87 -25.20
CA LEU A 122 4.54 22.03 -24.03
C LEU A 122 3.86 23.39 -24.07
N GLU A 123 4.60 24.46 -24.39
CA GLU A 123 4.07 25.83 -24.53
C GLU A 123 3.02 25.93 -25.65
N ALA A 124 3.20 25.17 -26.75
CA ALA A 124 2.22 25.06 -27.82
C ALA A 124 0.86 24.47 -27.37
N ARG A 125 0.83 23.73 -26.27
CA ARG A 125 -0.37 23.20 -25.59
C ARG A 125 -0.93 24.19 -24.57
N GLY A 126 -0.41 25.41 -24.48
CA GLY A 126 -0.80 26.42 -23.49
C GLY A 126 -0.27 26.14 -22.08
N ILE A 127 0.68 25.19 -21.92
CA ILE A 127 1.28 24.88 -20.63
C ILE A 127 2.16 26.06 -20.20
N LYS A 128 1.94 26.57 -18.99
CA LYS A 128 2.75 27.65 -18.39
C LYS A 128 4.03 27.04 -17.82
N VAL A 129 5.18 27.53 -18.29
CA VAL A 129 6.49 27.01 -17.91
C VAL A 129 7.19 27.94 -16.93
N PHE A 130 7.65 27.38 -15.82
CA PHE A 130 8.33 28.09 -14.74
C PHE A 130 9.73 27.49 -14.48
N PRO A 131 10.79 28.05 -15.10
CA PRO A 131 12.17 27.69 -14.78
C PRO A 131 12.56 28.29 -13.43
N LEU A 132 12.76 27.44 -12.42
CA LEU A 132 13.13 27.82 -11.07
C LEU A 132 14.57 27.37 -10.77
N PRO A 133 15.56 28.25 -10.58
CA PRO A 133 16.93 27.86 -10.27
C PRO A 133 17.08 27.48 -8.80
N ALA A 134 16.34 26.45 -8.35
CA ALA A 134 16.20 26.11 -6.92
C ALA A 134 17.53 25.68 -6.28
N ARG A 135 18.33 24.87 -6.96
CA ARG A 135 19.64 24.43 -6.47
C ARG A 135 20.63 25.62 -6.43
N HIS A 136 20.60 26.48 -7.44
CA HIS A 136 21.45 27.67 -7.46
C HIS A 136 21.16 28.57 -6.25
N ILE A 137 19.88 28.88 -6.01
CA ILE A 137 19.43 29.67 -4.85
C ILE A 137 19.91 29.03 -3.55
N ALA A 138 19.67 27.74 -3.37
CA ALA A 138 20.05 27.04 -2.14
C ALA A 138 21.54 27.00 -1.90
N MET A 139 22.35 26.66 -2.93
CA MET A 139 23.79 26.44 -2.78
C MET A 139 24.62 27.72 -2.88
N ARG A 140 24.28 28.62 -3.81
CA ARG A 140 25.11 29.80 -4.08
C ARG A 140 24.70 31.02 -3.27
N GLU A 141 23.38 31.23 -3.10
CA GLU A 141 22.88 32.41 -2.39
C GLU A 141 22.70 32.13 -0.90
N LEU A 142 22.01 31.03 -0.53
CA LEU A 142 21.75 30.65 0.86
C LEU A 142 22.84 29.76 1.48
N LYS A 143 23.75 29.23 0.68
CA LYS A 143 24.89 28.38 1.09
C LYS A 143 24.47 27.14 1.91
N ARG A 144 23.28 26.62 1.64
CA ARG A 144 22.68 25.45 2.32
C ARG A 144 21.86 24.62 1.35
N GLU A 145 22.42 23.55 0.80
CA GLU A 145 21.72 22.68 -0.18
C GLU A 145 20.39 22.12 0.35
N VAL A 146 20.34 21.83 1.65
CA VAL A 146 19.17 21.22 2.29
C VAL A 146 17.88 22.04 2.14
N VAL A 147 17.94 23.35 1.86
CA VAL A 147 16.76 24.19 1.70
C VAL A 147 16.25 24.27 0.27
N LYS A 148 16.83 23.56 -0.70
CA LYS A 148 16.38 23.55 -2.10
C LYS A 148 14.90 23.16 -2.23
N ASN A 149 14.46 22.16 -1.46
CA ASN A 149 13.07 21.71 -1.49
C ASN A 149 12.12 22.76 -0.89
N THR A 150 12.61 23.58 0.01
CA THR A 150 11.87 24.72 0.57
C THR A 150 11.73 25.86 -0.45
N VAL A 151 12.72 26.08 -1.29
CA VAL A 151 12.62 27.02 -2.45
C VAL A 151 11.49 26.57 -3.37
N VAL A 152 11.45 25.26 -3.71
CA VAL A 152 10.38 24.68 -4.54
C VAL A 152 9.02 24.79 -3.86
N THR A 153 8.96 24.52 -2.55
CA THR A 153 7.71 24.70 -1.78
C THR A 153 7.20 26.14 -1.87
N GLY A 154 8.06 27.14 -1.69
CA GLY A 154 7.68 28.56 -1.80
C GLY A 154 7.16 28.92 -3.19
N ALA A 155 7.75 28.37 -4.25
CA ALA A 155 7.26 28.50 -5.61
C ALA A 155 5.85 27.90 -5.77
N LEU A 156 5.63 26.67 -5.25
CA LEU A 156 4.32 25.99 -5.30
C LEU A 156 3.25 26.77 -4.53
N LEU A 157 3.57 27.32 -3.36
CA LEU A 157 2.63 28.15 -2.60
C LEU A 157 2.16 29.34 -3.43
N ARG A 158 3.03 29.94 -4.24
CA ARG A 158 2.64 31.05 -5.15
C ARG A 158 1.80 30.57 -6.33
N LEU A 159 2.20 29.46 -6.97
CA LEU A 159 1.46 28.88 -8.09
C LEU A 159 0.04 28.46 -7.72
N LEU A 160 -0.14 28.03 -6.47
CA LEU A 160 -1.42 27.59 -5.91
C LEU A 160 -2.17 28.70 -5.17
N GLU A 161 -1.66 29.92 -5.14
CA GLU A 161 -2.20 31.04 -4.33
C GLU A 161 -2.55 30.64 -2.90
N PHE A 162 -1.69 29.81 -2.28
CA PHE A 162 -1.92 29.18 -1.01
C PHE A 162 -0.95 29.67 0.07
N ASP A 163 -1.46 29.90 1.31
CA ASP A 163 -0.66 30.35 2.47
C ASP A 163 0.26 31.55 2.16
N MET A 164 -0.32 32.56 1.53
CA MET A 164 0.43 33.69 0.98
C MET A 164 1.15 34.54 2.05
N ASP A 165 0.75 34.44 3.31
CA ASP A 165 1.38 35.07 4.48
C ASP A 165 2.36 34.13 5.22
N TYR A 166 2.52 32.88 4.75
CA TYR A 166 3.34 31.82 5.36
C TYR A 166 2.91 31.41 6.78
N ALA A 167 1.67 31.61 7.18
CA ALA A 167 1.21 31.27 8.53
C ALA A 167 1.24 29.75 8.77
N LEU A 168 0.68 28.97 7.85
CA LEU A 168 0.69 27.50 7.94
C LEU A 168 2.10 26.94 7.78
N PHE A 169 2.88 27.49 6.85
CA PHE A 169 4.24 27.04 6.62
C PHE A 169 5.14 27.33 7.81
N SER A 170 5.04 28.51 8.44
CA SER A 170 5.77 28.84 9.66
C SER A 170 5.42 27.88 10.79
N ALA A 171 4.13 27.60 11.02
CA ALA A 171 3.67 26.64 12.02
C ALA A 171 4.19 25.21 11.74
N TYR A 172 4.25 24.81 10.46
CA TYR A 172 4.86 23.53 10.09
C TYR A 172 6.36 23.49 10.46
N LEU A 173 7.12 24.55 10.13
CA LEU A 173 8.55 24.64 10.42
C LEU A 173 8.84 24.65 11.92
N GLU A 174 8.02 25.36 12.70
CA GLU A 174 8.12 25.37 14.16
C GLU A 174 7.90 23.97 14.77
N GLY A 175 6.88 23.26 14.30
CA GLY A 175 6.63 21.88 14.73
C GLY A 175 7.77 20.92 14.40
N ARG A 176 8.44 21.09 13.24
CA ARG A 176 9.49 20.20 12.77
C ARG A 176 10.89 20.57 13.26
N PHE A 177 11.19 21.86 13.32
CA PHE A 177 12.53 22.38 13.59
C PHE A 177 12.66 23.25 14.83
N GLY A 178 11.59 23.48 15.58
CA GLY A 178 11.61 24.35 16.76
C GLY A 178 12.71 23.98 17.77
N ARG A 179 13.00 22.69 17.94
CA ARG A 179 14.10 22.21 18.79
C ARG A 179 15.49 22.46 18.22
N LYS A 180 15.63 22.80 16.93
CA LYS A 180 16.92 23.05 16.25
C LYS A 180 17.31 24.54 16.21
N GLY A 181 16.41 25.42 16.68
CA GLY A 181 16.64 26.86 16.80
C GLY A 181 15.97 27.70 15.72
N ARG A 182 15.77 28.97 16.03
CA ARG A 182 15.08 29.95 15.18
C ARG A 182 15.78 30.20 13.85
N GLU A 183 17.11 30.18 13.84
CA GLU A 183 17.91 30.40 12.63
C GLU A 183 17.53 29.45 11.48
N ILE A 184 17.26 28.17 11.81
CA ILE A 184 16.86 27.17 10.81
C ILE A 184 15.47 27.48 10.25
N ILE A 185 14.57 27.93 11.10
CA ILE A 185 13.21 28.32 10.67
C ILE A 185 13.29 29.52 9.74
N ASP A 186 14.02 30.57 10.13
CA ASP A 186 14.18 31.82 9.36
C ASP A 186 14.85 31.55 8.02
N LEU A 187 15.85 30.67 7.97
CA LEU A 187 16.50 30.23 6.72
C LEU A 187 15.52 29.55 5.77
N ASN A 188 14.63 28.67 6.29
CA ASN A 188 13.63 28.00 5.46
C ASN A 188 12.55 28.99 4.97
N LEU A 189 12.12 29.93 5.80
CA LEU A 189 11.20 30.99 5.38
C LEU A 189 11.81 31.87 4.28
N GLU A 190 13.09 32.24 4.42
CA GLU A 190 13.80 33.01 3.39
C GLU A 190 13.93 32.20 2.07
N ALA A 191 14.21 30.90 2.14
CA ALA A 191 14.27 30.02 0.98
C ALA A 191 12.90 30.00 0.26
N ALA A 192 11.81 29.87 0.99
CA ALA A 192 10.46 29.90 0.41
C ALA A 192 10.14 31.25 -0.25
N ARG A 193 10.50 32.38 0.41
CA ARG A 193 10.31 33.73 -0.17
C ARG A 193 11.05 33.90 -1.49
N ARG A 194 12.27 33.36 -1.61
CA ARG A 194 13.04 33.42 -2.85
C ARG A 194 12.39 32.62 -3.96
N GLY A 195 11.94 31.40 -3.67
CA GLY A 195 11.19 30.59 -4.63
C GLY A 195 9.94 31.30 -5.13
N ARG A 196 9.16 31.88 -4.23
CA ARG A 196 7.99 32.69 -4.54
C ARG A 196 8.32 33.87 -5.44
N LYS A 197 9.37 34.63 -5.10
CA LYS A 197 9.78 35.83 -5.86
C LYS A 197 10.09 35.51 -7.31
N ILE A 198 10.79 34.42 -7.59
CA ILE A 198 11.08 33.99 -8.97
C ILE A 198 9.77 33.73 -9.75
N ILE A 199 8.79 33.06 -9.13
CA ILE A 199 7.49 32.83 -9.77
C ILE A 199 6.79 34.17 -10.09
N GLU A 200 6.78 35.12 -9.17
CA GLU A 200 6.18 36.44 -9.35
C GLU A 200 6.87 37.21 -10.46
N GLU A 201 8.20 37.15 -10.58
CA GLU A 201 8.97 37.78 -11.67
C GLU A 201 8.61 37.16 -13.04
N ILE A 202 8.51 35.82 -13.12
CA ILE A 202 8.12 35.13 -14.35
C ILE A 202 6.68 35.50 -14.76
N MET A 203 5.75 35.48 -13.78
CA MET A 203 4.36 35.88 -14.06
C MET A 203 4.25 37.30 -14.58
N THR A 204 4.94 38.25 -13.94
CA THR A 204 4.96 39.64 -14.32
C THR A 204 5.54 39.81 -15.73
N GLY A 205 6.66 39.14 -16.04
CA GLY A 205 7.31 39.18 -17.34
C GLY A 205 6.44 38.66 -18.49
N ASN A 206 5.53 37.71 -18.20
CA ASN A 206 4.60 37.14 -19.17
C ASN A 206 3.19 37.79 -19.15
N GLY A 207 2.96 38.77 -18.27
CA GLY A 207 1.65 39.39 -18.12
C GLY A 207 0.56 38.47 -17.54
N TRP A 208 0.93 37.43 -16.79
CA TRP A 208 -0.01 36.52 -16.17
C TRP A 208 -0.47 37.05 -14.81
N SER A 209 -1.78 37.24 -14.62
CA SER A 209 -2.37 37.64 -13.33
C SER A 209 -2.49 36.48 -12.34
N ASP A 210 -2.74 35.29 -12.85
CA ASP A 210 -2.88 34.05 -12.09
C ASP A 210 -2.34 32.83 -12.86
N CYS A 211 -2.23 31.71 -12.17
CA CYS A 211 -1.77 30.44 -12.74
C CYS A 211 -2.89 29.46 -13.07
N GLY A 212 -4.15 29.81 -12.80
CA GLY A 212 -5.32 28.97 -13.03
C GLY A 212 -5.69 28.04 -11.87
N TYR A 213 -4.89 27.99 -10.79
CA TYR A 213 -5.10 27.14 -9.61
C TYR A 213 -5.08 27.97 -8.34
N LYS A 214 -5.95 27.60 -7.38
CA LYS A 214 -6.02 28.26 -6.06
C LYS A 214 -6.40 27.24 -5.00
N LEU A 215 -5.76 27.32 -3.83
CA LEU A 215 -6.17 26.56 -2.65
C LEU A 215 -6.68 27.53 -1.56
N GLU A 216 -7.87 27.29 -1.08
CA GLU A 216 -8.52 28.05 -0.02
C GLU A 216 -8.73 27.17 1.20
N ALA A 217 -8.33 27.69 2.36
CA ALA A 217 -8.54 26.99 3.63
C ALA A 217 -10.03 26.76 3.90
N ARG A 218 -10.34 25.63 4.50
CA ARG A 218 -11.69 25.24 4.95
C ARG A 218 -11.67 25.02 6.47
N PRO A 219 -12.81 25.16 7.16
CA PRO A 219 -12.91 24.80 8.56
C PRO A 219 -12.51 23.33 8.78
N VAL A 220 -11.76 23.08 9.85
CA VAL A 220 -11.33 21.73 10.25
C VAL A 220 -11.95 21.41 11.59
N ASP A 221 -12.73 20.34 11.66
CA ASP A 221 -13.22 19.78 12.91
C ASP A 221 -12.24 18.73 13.42
N GLY A 222 -11.63 18.99 14.59
CA GLY A 222 -10.69 18.08 15.21
C GLY A 222 -9.32 17.99 14.54
N THR A 223 -8.56 16.96 14.90
CA THR A 223 -7.23 16.67 14.34
C THR A 223 -7.34 15.71 13.18
N ARG A 224 -6.66 16.03 12.08
CA ARG A 224 -6.50 15.11 10.93
C ARG A 224 -5.06 14.66 10.84
N LEU A 225 -4.87 13.36 10.62
CA LEU A 225 -3.57 12.71 10.48
C LEU A 225 -3.35 12.34 9.02
N LEU A 226 -2.20 12.69 8.48
CA LEU A 226 -1.75 12.21 7.17
C LEU A 226 -0.99 10.89 7.40
N VAL A 227 -1.60 9.76 7.03
CA VAL A 227 -1.17 8.41 7.41
C VAL A 227 -1.00 7.55 6.15
N ASN A 228 0.05 6.74 6.09
CA ASN A 228 0.20 5.72 5.06
C ASN A 228 -0.30 4.34 5.52
N GLY A 229 -0.39 3.39 4.59
CA GLY A 229 -0.89 2.05 4.90
C GLY A 229 -0.02 1.28 5.89
N ASN A 230 1.31 1.41 5.82
CA ASN A 230 2.24 0.76 6.75
C ASN A 230 2.10 1.30 8.18
N ASP A 231 1.98 2.61 8.36
CA ASP A 231 1.77 3.23 9.67
C ASP A 231 0.40 2.84 10.25
N ALA A 232 -0.65 2.86 9.43
CA ALA A 232 -2.00 2.44 9.81
C ALA A 232 -2.04 0.97 10.24
N LEU A 233 -1.39 0.08 9.48
CA LEU A 233 -1.23 -1.34 9.80
C LEU A 233 -0.45 -1.51 11.11
N GLY A 234 0.69 -0.82 11.26
CA GLY A 234 1.50 -0.86 12.47
C GLY A 234 0.72 -0.42 13.70
N LEU A 235 -0.05 0.66 13.60
CA LEU A 235 -0.92 1.15 14.67
C LEU A 235 -2.00 0.11 15.02
N GLY A 236 -2.66 -0.46 14.02
CA GLY A 236 -3.65 -1.53 14.20
C GLY A 236 -3.06 -2.75 14.92
N ALA A 237 -1.87 -3.19 14.51
CA ALA A 237 -1.17 -4.30 15.15
C ALA A 237 -0.82 -4.03 16.63
N VAL A 238 -0.31 -2.84 16.96
CA VAL A 238 -0.02 -2.43 18.35
C VAL A 238 -1.29 -2.46 19.20
N LEU A 239 -2.39 -1.91 18.67
CA LEU A 239 -3.69 -1.85 19.36
C LEU A 239 -4.35 -3.24 19.45
N ALA A 240 -4.11 -4.12 18.49
CA ALA A 240 -4.49 -5.53 18.57
C ALA A 240 -3.72 -6.33 19.65
N GLY A 241 -2.78 -5.70 20.34
CA GLY A 241 -1.98 -6.35 21.36
C GLY A 241 -0.76 -7.11 20.82
N CYS A 242 -0.31 -6.82 19.61
CA CYS A 242 1.02 -7.26 19.15
C CYS A 242 2.08 -6.74 20.12
N ARG A 243 2.95 -7.61 20.61
CA ARG A 243 4.04 -7.27 21.54
C ARG A 243 5.40 -7.81 21.08
N PHE A 244 5.41 -8.58 20.01
CA PHE A 244 6.63 -9.00 19.35
C PHE A 244 6.48 -8.90 17.84
N TYR A 245 7.36 -8.17 17.21
CA TYR A 245 7.45 -8.07 15.75
C TYR A 245 8.86 -8.43 15.32
N ALA A 246 9.00 -9.24 14.28
CA ALA A 246 10.29 -9.53 13.71
C ALA A 246 10.29 -9.31 12.19
N GLY A 247 11.37 -8.75 11.66
CA GLY A 247 11.53 -8.50 10.23
C GLY A 247 12.99 -8.47 9.80
N TYR A 248 13.22 -8.74 8.53
CA TYR A 248 14.46 -8.44 7.84
C TYR A 248 14.16 -7.31 6.84
N PRO A 249 15.00 -6.26 6.76
CA PRO A 249 14.72 -5.09 5.94
C PRO A 249 14.50 -5.45 4.46
N ILE A 250 13.31 -5.16 3.95
CA ILE A 250 12.94 -5.33 2.55
C ILE A 250 11.87 -4.30 2.17
N THR A 251 12.08 -3.60 1.05
CA THR A 251 11.10 -2.64 0.52
C THR A 251 9.87 -3.38 -0.01
N PRO A 252 8.62 -2.91 0.30
CA PRO A 252 8.26 -1.74 1.11
C PRO A 252 7.98 -2.04 2.60
N ALA A 253 8.16 -3.27 3.09
CA ALA A 253 7.84 -3.69 4.45
C ALA A 253 8.77 -3.12 5.54
N SER A 254 9.94 -2.55 5.18
CA SER A 254 10.90 -1.98 6.15
C SER A 254 10.28 -0.90 7.03
N ALA A 255 9.36 -0.08 6.49
CA ALA A 255 8.69 0.97 7.25
C ALA A 255 7.85 0.42 8.41
N ILE A 256 7.30 -0.80 8.29
CA ILE A 256 6.58 -1.47 9.38
C ILE A 256 7.56 -1.81 10.52
N LEU A 257 8.75 -2.34 10.19
CA LEU A 257 9.77 -2.64 11.20
C LEU A 257 10.19 -1.37 11.95
N GLU A 258 10.47 -0.29 11.24
CA GLU A 258 10.81 1.01 11.82
C GLU A 258 9.70 1.57 12.71
N PHE A 259 8.44 1.44 12.30
CA PHE A 259 7.27 1.80 13.10
C PHE A 259 7.23 0.98 14.39
N MET A 260 7.40 -0.33 14.31
CA MET A 260 7.36 -1.23 15.45
C MET A 260 8.54 -1.00 16.41
N GLU A 261 9.75 -0.76 15.91
CA GLU A 261 10.92 -0.40 16.73
C GLU A 261 10.68 0.87 17.54
N ARG A 262 10.03 1.86 16.95
CA ARG A 262 9.73 3.14 17.60
C ARG A 262 8.61 3.05 18.64
N HIS A 263 7.60 2.23 18.38
CA HIS A 263 6.36 2.25 19.16
C HIS A 263 6.19 1.08 20.13
N LEU A 264 6.55 -0.16 19.77
CA LEU A 264 6.34 -1.33 20.63
C LEU A 264 6.94 -1.21 22.05
N PRO A 265 8.14 -0.62 22.24
CA PRO A 265 8.71 -0.50 23.58
C PRO A 265 7.82 0.28 24.57
N ARG A 266 7.03 1.24 24.08
CA ARG A 266 6.10 2.03 24.90
C ARG A 266 4.92 1.20 25.44
N TYR A 267 4.67 0.05 24.84
CA TYR A 267 3.58 -0.88 25.21
C TYR A 267 4.11 -2.20 25.80
N GLY A 268 5.37 -2.22 26.23
CA GLY A 268 6.02 -3.41 26.80
C GLY A 268 6.36 -4.49 25.77
N GLY A 269 6.35 -4.16 24.48
CA GLY A 269 6.74 -5.05 23.39
C GLY A 269 8.15 -4.82 22.90
N ARG A 270 8.55 -5.62 21.92
CA ARG A 270 9.86 -5.53 21.23
C ARG A 270 9.71 -5.77 19.74
N ALA A 271 10.50 -5.04 18.97
CA ALA A 271 10.76 -5.36 17.57
C ALA A 271 12.18 -5.97 17.46
N LEU A 272 12.34 -6.90 16.54
CA LEU A 272 13.59 -7.58 16.25
C LEU A 272 13.92 -7.44 14.76
N GLN A 273 15.04 -6.81 14.44
CA GLN A 273 15.63 -6.94 13.12
C GLN A 273 16.46 -8.24 13.09
N GLY A 274 15.95 -9.25 12.38
CA GLY A 274 16.67 -10.51 12.21
C GLY A 274 17.86 -10.37 11.26
N GLN A 275 18.78 -11.33 11.29
CA GLN A 275 19.89 -11.42 10.34
C GLN A 275 19.44 -11.88 8.95
N ASN A 276 18.27 -12.53 8.87
CA ASN A 276 17.62 -12.98 7.65
C ASN A 276 16.14 -13.25 7.91
N GLU A 277 15.41 -13.58 6.85
CA GLU A 277 13.97 -13.83 6.88
C GLU A 277 13.59 -15.04 7.74
N ARG A 278 14.38 -16.12 7.70
CA ARG A 278 14.10 -17.37 8.43
C ARG A 278 14.28 -17.19 9.92
N GLU A 279 15.27 -16.45 10.35
CA GLU A 279 15.45 -16.09 11.77
C GLU A 279 14.24 -15.29 12.27
N SER A 280 13.80 -14.30 11.51
CA SER A 280 12.68 -13.43 11.89
C SER A 280 11.40 -14.24 12.16
N ILE A 281 11.00 -15.13 11.25
CA ILE A 281 9.78 -15.91 11.44
C ILE A 281 9.89 -16.91 12.59
N ARG A 282 11.06 -17.53 12.79
CA ARG A 282 11.29 -18.47 13.91
C ARG A 282 11.22 -17.77 15.25
N ALA A 283 11.81 -16.58 15.36
CA ALA A 283 11.71 -15.76 16.57
C ALA A 283 10.25 -15.38 16.88
N ALA A 284 9.46 -15.00 15.86
CA ALA A 284 8.05 -14.67 16.03
C ALA A 284 7.21 -15.89 16.42
N LEU A 285 7.48 -17.07 15.83
CA LEU A 285 6.82 -18.33 16.24
C LEU A 285 7.15 -18.70 17.69
N GLY A 286 8.41 -18.57 18.10
CA GLY A 286 8.82 -18.79 19.49
C GLY A 286 8.10 -17.87 20.47
N ALA A 287 8.02 -16.57 20.15
CA ALA A 287 7.29 -15.59 20.94
C ALA A 287 5.79 -15.92 21.02
N SER A 288 5.18 -16.34 19.90
CA SER A 288 3.77 -16.74 19.86
C SER A 288 3.51 -18.01 20.67
N LEU A 289 4.38 -19.01 20.60
CA LEU A 289 4.29 -20.22 21.41
C LEU A 289 4.36 -19.89 22.91
N ALA A 290 5.19 -18.92 23.28
CA ALA A 290 5.26 -18.39 24.65
C ALA A 290 4.05 -17.53 25.06
N GLY A 291 3.07 -17.35 24.20
CA GLY A 291 1.82 -16.65 24.50
C GLY A 291 1.80 -15.16 24.10
N VAL A 292 2.80 -14.67 23.42
CA VAL A 292 2.87 -13.27 22.96
C VAL A 292 2.27 -13.15 21.56
N ARG A 293 1.32 -12.22 21.35
CA ARG A 293 0.88 -11.89 20.00
C ARG A 293 2.05 -11.38 19.19
N SER A 294 2.36 -12.08 18.10
CA SER A 294 3.52 -11.79 17.28
C SER A 294 3.18 -11.72 15.80
N ALA A 295 3.98 -10.94 15.08
CA ALA A 295 3.88 -10.81 13.64
C ALA A 295 5.27 -10.77 13.00
N ILE A 296 5.29 -11.09 11.70
CA ILE A 296 6.40 -10.81 10.80
C ILE A 296 5.93 -9.96 9.63
N GLY A 297 6.82 -9.14 9.10
CA GLY A 297 6.58 -8.42 7.84
C GLY A 297 7.69 -8.67 6.84
N SER A 298 7.30 -8.78 5.57
CA SER A 298 8.21 -8.98 4.45
C SER A 298 7.55 -8.56 3.13
N SER A 299 8.18 -8.87 2.03
CA SER A 299 7.65 -8.78 0.67
C SER A 299 7.90 -10.11 -0.04
N GLY A 300 7.27 -10.36 -1.16
CA GLY A 300 7.29 -11.62 -1.92
C GLY A 300 8.58 -12.45 -1.84
N PRO A 301 9.77 -11.89 -2.18
CA PRO A 301 11.02 -12.65 -2.08
C PRO A 301 11.30 -13.18 -0.67
N GLY A 302 11.07 -12.34 0.35
CA GLY A 302 11.30 -12.74 1.73
C GLY A 302 10.21 -13.66 2.28
N ILE A 303 8.97 -13.56 1.80
CA ILE A 303 7.90 -14.51 2.11
C ILE A 303 8.25 -15.89 1.56
N SER A 304 8.78 -15.98 0.35
CA SER A 304 9.24 -17.25 -0.26
C SER A 304 10.29 -17.96 0.60
N LEU A 305 11.19 -17.24 1.27
CA LEU A 305 12.21 -17.81 2.16
C LEU A 305 11.65 -18.35 3.50
N LYS A 306 10.39 -18.05 3.81
CA LYS A 306 9.71 -18.42 5.07
C LYS A 306 8.70 -19.56 4.93
N VAL A 307 8.57 -20.13 3.75
CA VAL A 307 7.48 -21.06 3.39
C VAL A 307 7.42 -22.30 4.29
N GLU A 308 8.57 -22.85 4.68
CA GLU A 308 8.63 -24.03 5.57
C GLU A 308 7.99 -23.73 6.94
N GLU A 309 8.27 -22.55 7.49
CA GLU A 309 7.79 -22.15 8.82
C GLU A 309 6.27 -21.91 8.85
N PHE A 310 5.60 -21.74 7.70
CA PHE A 310 4.13 -21.75 7.64
C PHE A 310 3.56 -23.12 8.03
N GLY A 311 4.22 -24.18 7.57
CA GLY A 311 3.90 -25.55 7.96
C GLY A 311 4.08 -25.78 9.47
N VAL A 312 5.17 -25.27 10.05
CA VAL A 312 5.41 -25.31 11.50
C VAL A 312 4.29 -24.61 12.26
N SER A 313 3.89 -23.39 11.85
CA SER A 313 2.76 -22.69 12.47
C SER A 313 1.47 -23.51 12.39
N GLY A 314 1.18 -24.11 11.24
CA GLY A 314 -0.02 -24.93 11.03
C GLY A 314 -0.05 -26.21 11.85
N VAL A 315 1.04 -26.99 11.87
CA VAL A 315 1.09 -28.27 12.57
C VAL A 315 1.14 -28.08 14.09
N THR A 316 1.88 -27.09 14.60
CA THR A 316 1.95 -26.77 16.03
C THR A 316 0.76 -25.93 16.51
N GLU A 317 -0.11 -25.55 15.61
CA GLU A 317 -1.27 -24.68 15.89
C GLU A 317 -0.86 -23.43 16.67
N THR A 318 0.21 -22.79 16.20
CA THR A 318 0.78 -21.58 16.79
C THR A 318 0.30 -20.36 15.99
N PRO A 319 -0.43 -19.43 16.61
CA PRO A 319 -0.90 -18.20 15.94
C PRO A 319 0.25 -17.37 15.39
N LEU A 320 0.13 -16.89 14.17
CA LEU A 320 1.11 -15.96 13.59
C LEU A 320 0.45 -15.05 12.55
N VAL A 321 0.70 -13.75 12.63
CA VAL A 321 0.33 -12.83 11.57
C VAL A 321 1.52 -12.63 10.64
N ILE A 322 1.30 -12.86 9.35
CA ILE A 322 2.30 -12.77 8.29
C ILE A 322 1.89 -11.63 7.37
N ILE A 323 2.60 -10.53 7.46
CA ILE A 323 2.33 -9.34 6.64
C ILE A 323 3.18 -9.43 5.38
N ASP A 324 2.51 -9.50 4.22
CA ASP A 324 3.14 -9.45 2.91
C ASP A 324 2.79 -8.13 2.23
N THR A 325 3.77 -7.25 2.13
CA THR A 325 3.65 -6.00 1.40
C THR A 325 4.20 -6.23 0.00
N GLN A 326 3.30 -6.53 -0.94
CA GLN A 326 3.63 -6.98 -2.29
C GLN A 326 4.31 -5.91 -3.13
N ARG A 327 5.22 -6.34 -3.97
CA ARG A 327 5.90 -5.55 -4.99
C ARG A 327 6.07 -6.35 -6.27
N ALA A 328 6.40 -5.66 -7.37
CA ALA A 328 6.59 -6.33 -8.65
C ALA A 328 7.74 -7.35 -8.61
N GLY A 329 7.42 -8.61 -8.92
CA GLY A 329 8.31 -9.76 -8.99
C GLY A 329 8.71 -10.11 -10.43
N PRO A 330 9.24 -11.32 -10.67
CA PRO A 330 9.77 -12.28 -9.69
C PRO A 330 11.16 -11.90 -9.13
N SER A 331 11.63 -12.64 -8.10
CA SER A 331 12.89 -12.41 -7.39
C SER A 331 12.96 -10.98 -6.82
N THR A 332 14.06 -10.26 -6.97
CA THR A 332 14.17 -8.86 -6.57
C THR A 332 13.17 -7.98 -7.32
N GLY A 333 12.90 -8.30 -8.58
CA GLY A 333 11.92 -7.63 -9.44
C GLY A 333 12.13 -6.13 -9.54
N MET A 334 11.05 -5.37 -9.32
CA MET A 334 11.09 -3.91 -9.24
C MET A 334 10.70 -3.46 -7.82
N PRO A 335 11.64 -3.31 -6.89
CA PRO A 335 11.37 -3.10 -5.46
C PRO A 335 10.52 -1.87 -5.12
N THR A 336 10.49 -0.87 -6.00
CA THR A 336 9.75 0.38 -5.83
C THR A 336 8.51 0.48 -6.72
N LYS A 337 8.02 -0.66 -7.22
CA LYS A 337 6.86 -0.71 -8.11
C LYS A 337 5.80 -1.68 -7.58
N PRO A 338 4.50 -1.29 -7.64
CA PRO A 338 3.42 -2.14 -7.14
C PRO A 338 3.12 -3.31 -8.08
N GLU A 339 2.73 -4.41 -7.48
CA GLU A 339 2.10 -5.58 -8.12
C GLU A 339 1.29 -6.35 -7.07
N GLN A 340 0.34 -7.18 -7.49
CA GLN A 340 -0.45 -8.09 -6.67
C GLN A 340 -0.13 -9.54 -7.08
N GLY A 341 1.16 -9.88 -7.02
CA GLY A 341 1.69 -11.16 -7.54
C GLY A 341 1.68 -12.32 -6.55
N ASP A 342 1.40 -12.08 -5.26
CA ASP A 342 1.68 -13.03 -4.19
C ASP A 342 0.43 -13.71 -3.61
N LEU A 343 -0.77 -13.52 -4.20
CA LEU A 343 -2.00 -14.16 -3.72
C LEU A 343 -1.92 -15.68 -3.81
N SER A 344 -1.52 -16.23 -4.95
CA SER A 344 -1.39 -17.68 -5.13
C SER A 344 -0.36 -18.27 -4.17
N MET A 345 0.75 -17.58 -3.94
CA MET A 345 1.76 -17.99 -2.95
C MET A 345 1.16 -18.01 -1.53
N SER A 346 0.41 -16.98 -1.16
CA SER A 346 -0.21 -16.88 0.17
C SER A 346 -1.25 -17.97 0.41
N VAL A 347 -1.96 -18.39 -0.64
CA VAL A 347 -2.97 -19.45 -0.57
C VAL A 347 -2.34 -20.85 -0.60
N PHE A 348 -1.38 -21.10 -1.51
CA PHE A 348 -0.94 -22.47 -1.82
C PHE A 348 0.50 -22.80 -1.42
N ALA A 349 1.34 -21.82 -1.03
CA ALA A 349 2.73 -22.12 -0.73
C ALA A 349 2.89 -23.04 0.49
N GLY A 350 3.90 -23.90 0.41
CA GLY A 350 4.24 -24.90 1.41
C GLY A 350 3.91 -26.31 0.94
N HIS A 351 4.60 -27.29 1.56
CA HIS A 351 4.29 -28.70 1.33
C HIS A 351 3.19 -29.18 2.28
N GLY A 352 2.37 -30.09 1.83
CA GLY A 352 1.18 -30.54 2.56
C GLY A 352 0.09 -29.46 2.60
N GLU A 353 -0.97 -29.76 3.33
CA GLU A 353 -2.15 -28.89 3.44
C GLU A 353 -2.12 -28.13 4.76
N ILE A 354 -1.77 -26.85 4.70
CA ILE A 354 -1.59 -25.99 5.85
C ILE A 354 -2.88 -25.17 6.08
N PRO A 355 -3.55 -25.29 7.24
CA PRO A 355 -4.69 -24.44 7.55
C PRO A 355 -4.20 -22.99 7.67
N ARG A 356 -4.80 -22.07 6.91
CA ARG A 356 -4.41 -20.65 6.87
C ARG A 356 -5.58 -19.75 6.51
N ILE A 357 -5.47 -18.49 6.86
CA ILE A 357 -6.40 -17.44 6.47
C ILE A 357 -5.64 -16.39 5.66
N VAL A 358 -6.24 -15.86 4.58
CA VAL A 358 -5.64 -14.81 3.76
C VAL A 358 -6.60 -13.63 3.68
N LEU A 359 -6.13 -12.47 4.14
CA LEU A 359 -6.83 -11.20 4.11
C LEU A 359 -6.07 -10.20 3.23
N ALA A 360 -6.78 -9.25 2.62
CA ALA A 360 -6.15 -8.17 1.87
C ALA A 360 -6.85 -6.83 2.14
N ALA A 361 -6.08 -5.79 2.42
CA ALA A 361 -6.60 -4.44 2.58
C ALA A 361 -6.71 -3.73 1.24
N GLY A 362 -7.78 -2.95 1.03
CA GLY A 362 -7.99 -2.11 -0.15
C GLY A 362 -7.85 -0.61 0.10
N THR A 363 -7.75 -0.19 1.35
CA THR A 363 -7.56 1.22 1.75
C THR A 363 -6.67 1.34 2.97
N VAL A 364 -6.22 2.57 3.27
CA VAL A 364 -5.44 2.87 4.48
C VAL A 364 -6.25 2.54 5.75
N GLU A 365 -7.56 2.81 5.73
CA GLU A 365 -8.47 2.45 6.81
C GLU A 365 -8.54 0.94 7.04
N GLU A 366 -8.59 0.17 5.94
CA GLU A 366 -8.58 -1.29 6.02
C GLU A 366 -7.22 -1.84 6.45
N CYS A 367 -6.11 -1.16 6.16
CA CYS A 367 -4.81 -1.52 6.74
C CYS A 367 -4.85 -1.52 8.28
N TYR A 368 -5.54 -0.54 8.89
CA TYR A 368 -5.72 -0.49 10.33
C TYR A 368 -6.70 -1.55 10.85
N THR A 369 -7.90 -1.62 10.28
CA THR A 369 -8.99 -2.47 10.82
C THR A 369 -8.71 -3.96 10.60
N LEU A 370 -8.18 -4.35 9.45
CA LEU A 370 -7.82 -5.74 9.15
C LEU A 370 -6.54 -6.17 9.86
N ALA A 371 -5.62 -5.24 10.20
CA ALA A 371 -4.51 -5.58 11.08
C ALA A 371 -5.03 -6.04 12.44
N ILE A 372 -5.99 -5.33 13.05
CA ILE A 372 -6.63 -5.76 14.31
C ILE A 372 -7.26 -7.14 14.14
N GLU A 373 -8.04 -7.32 13.08
CA GLU A 373 -8.75 -8.57 12.79
C GLU A 373 -7.81 -9.75 12.57
N SER A 374 -6.66 -9.55 11.89
CA SER A 374 -5.68 -10.63 11.65
C SER A 374 -5.17 -11.25 12.95
N PHE A 375 -4.92 -10.44 13.98
CA PHE A 375 -4.49 -10.96 15.29
C PHE A 375 -5.62 -11.67 16.03
N GLU A 376 -6.86 -11.20 15.90
CA GLU A 376 -8.03 -11.89 16.48
C GLU A 376 -8.24 -13.26 15.84
N LEU A 377 -8.19 -13.33 14.52
CA LEU A 377 -8.33 -14.56 13.75
C LEU A 377 -7.17 -15.53 14.01
N ALA A 378 -5.92 -15.05 14.05
CA ALA A 378 -4.77 -15.89 14.36
C ALA A 378 -4.89 -16.51 15.74
N ASP A 379 -5.26 -15.74 16.76
CA ASP A 379 -5.47 -16.25 18.13
C ASP A 379 -6.63 -17.25 18.19
N LYS A 380 -7.79 -16.95 17.56
CA LYS A 380 -8.99 -17.78 17.57
C LYS A 380 -8.75 -19.12 16.87
N TYR A 381 -8.23 -19.07 15.64
CA TYR A 381 -8.06 -20.25 14.79
C TYR A 381 -6.72 -20.95 14.97
N GLN A 382 -5.78 -20.36 15.74
CA GLN A 382 -4.46 -20.94 16.01
C GLN A 382 -3.79 -21.44 14.72
N CYS A 383 -3.61 -20.53 13.77
CA CYS A 383 -3.03 -20.79 12.45
C CYS A 383 -2.33 -19.53 11.91
N PRO A 384 -1.52 -19.66 10.85
CA PRO A 384 -0.99 -18.51 10.17
C PRO A 384 -2.10 -17.71 9.48
N VAL A 385 -2.10 -16.39 9.66
CA VAL A 385 -2.96 -15.44 8.98
C VAL A 385 -2.08 -14.54 8.11
N PHE A 386 -2.24 -14.65 6.80
CA PHE A 386 -1.59 -13.76 5.83
C PHE A 386 -2.39 -12.47 5.71
N PHE A 387 -1.69 -11.36 5.84
CA PHE A 387 -2.25 -10.04 5.62
C PHE A 387 -1.54 -9.39 4.44
N LEU A 388 -2.23 -9.33 3.31
CA LEU A 388 -1.71 -8.80 2.06
C LEU A 388 -1.99 -7.30 1.97
N THR A 389 -0.94 -6.55 1.69
CA THR A 389 -0.99 -5.20 1.16
C THR A 389 -0.17 -5.15 -0.12
N ASP A 390 -0.10 -4.02 -0.79
CA ASP A 390 0.83 -3.79 -1.88
C ASP A 390 1.50 -2.42 -1.71
N LEU A 391 2.52 -2.15 -2.49
CA LEU A 391 3.30 -0.91 -2.42
C LEU A 391 2.43 0.34 -2.55
N THR A 392 1.36 0.30 -3.35
CA THR A 392 0.45 1.45 -3.51
C THR A 392 -0.23 1.83 -2.20
N LEU A 393 -0.66 0.83 -1.42
CA LEU A 393 -1.24 1.06 -0.08
C LEU A 393 -0.17 1.36 0.96
N ALA A 394 0.93 0.61 0.93
CA ALA A 394 2.01 0.73 1.91
C ALA A 394 2.55 2.16 2.00
N ASP A 395 2.81 2.75 0.84
CA ASP A 395 3.37 4.09 0.68
C ASP A 395 2.31 5.16 0.38
N GLY A 396 1.05 4.73 0.11
CA GLY A 396 -0.08 5.63 -0.14
C GLY A 396 -0.49 6.38 1.11
N ARG A 397 -0.44 7.73 1.07
CA ARG A 397 -0.84 8.61 2.16
C ARG A 397 -2.23 9.15 1.94
N LYS A 398 -3.02 9.11 2.99
CA LYS A 398 -4.36 9.69 3.05
C LYS A 398 -4.55 10.46 4.36
N ASP A 399 -5.31 11.52 4.33
CA ASP A 399 -5.70 12.21 5.54
C ASP A 399 -6.93 11.55 6.17
N LEU A 400 -6.85 11.26 7.47
CA LEU A 400 -7.93 10.66 8.26
C LEU A 400 -8.12 11.45 9.57
N PRO A 401 -9.37 11.60 10.05
CA PRO A 401 -9.60 12.14 11.38
C PRO A 401 -8.97 11.25 12.45
N GLU A 402 -8.31 11.83 13.45
CA GLU A 402 -7.79 11.09 14.61
C GLU A 402 -8.91 10.32 15.33
N GLU A 403 -10.08 10.93 15.45
CA GLU A 403 -11.27 10.35 16.04
C GLU A 403 -11.71 9.05 15.35
N TRP A 404 -11.49 8.94 14.02
CA TRP A 404 -11.79 7.72 13.29
C TRP A 404 -11.01 6.51 13.83
N PHE A 405 -9.73 6.66 14.17
CA PHE A 405 -8.91 5.58 14.74
C PHE A 405 -9.41 5.20 16.14
N ILE A 406 -9.83 6.19 16.95
CA ILE A 406 -10.36 5.98 18.29
C ILE A 406 -11.67 5.19 18.22
N GLN A 407 -12.59 5.57 17.34
CA GLN A 407 -13.89 4.92 17.17
C GLN A 407 -13.80 3.49 16.60
N ASN A 408 -12.79 3.22 15.77
CA ASN A 408 -12.56 1.89 15.19
C ASN A 408 -11.63 1.00 16.03
N ARG A 409 -11.29 1.44 17.23
CA ARG A 409 -10.52 0.65 18.18
C ARG A 409 -11.39 -0.49 18.74
N ARG A 410 -10.78 -1.69 18.87
CA ARG A 410 -11.43 -2.85 19.47
C ARG A 410 -10.70 -3.28 20.75
N PRO A 411 -11.40 -3.81 21.75
CA PRO A 411 -10.76 -4.43 22.92
C PRO A 411 -9.95 -5.65 22.49
N VAL A 412 -8.80 -5.87 23.14
CA VAL A 412 -7.98 -7.06 22.89
C VAL A 412 -8.62 -8.28 23.56
N VAL A 413 -9.11 -9.21 22.75
CA VAL A 413 -9.66 -10.50 23.22
C VAL A 413 -8.64 -11.60 23.00
N ARG A 414 -8.32 -12.37 24.04
CA ARG A 414 -7.41 -13.52 23.97
C ARG A 414 -8.24 -14.80 23.87
N HIS A 415 -8.42 -15.28 22.64
CA HIS A 415 -9.25 -16.45 22.37
C HIS A 415 -8.60 -17.76 22.84
N GLY A 416 -9.40 -18.62 23.48
CA GLY A 416 -9.03 -19.99 23.85
C GLY A 416 -7.89 -20.13 24.86
N LEU A 417 -7.38 -19.02 25.41
CA LEU A 417 -6.31 -19.05 26.40
C LEU A 417 -6.86 -19.44 27.78
N LEU A 418 -6.43 -20.60 28.29
CA LEU A 418 -6.82 -21.10 29.59
C LEU A 418 -6.09 -20.36 30.71
N ARG A 419 -6.80 -20.18 31.84
CA ARG A 419 -6.22 -19.70 33.12
C ARG A 419 -5.80 -20.89 33.97
N GLU A 420 -4.95 -20.68 34.96
CA GLU A 420 -4.51 -21.72 35.89
C GLU A 420 -5.69 -22.45 36.53
N ALA A 421 -6.77 -21.73 36.86
CA ALA A 421 -7.98 -22.36 37.43
C ALA A 421 -8.64 -23.37 36.48
N ASP A 422 -8.55 -23.14 35.18
CA ASP A 422 -9.14 -24.01 34.15
C ASP A 422 -8.32 -25.30 33.96
N LEU A 423 -7.07 -25.37 34.46
CA LEU A 423 -6.12 -26.45 34.27
C LEU A 423 -6.08 -27.43 35.44
N ARG A 424 -6.82 -27.16 36.53
CA ARG A 424 -6.79 -27.99 37.77
C ARG A 424 -7.53 -29.31 37.65
N ASN A 425 -8.31 -29.53 36.62
CA ASN A 425 -9.04 -30.76 36.37
C ASN A 425 -8.29 -31.63 35.36
N ASP A 426 -7.97 -32.83 35.71
CA ASP A 426 -7.14 -33.84 35.08
C ASP A 426 -7.07 -33.80 33.53
N GLY A 427 -5.82 -33.70 33.03
CA GLY A 427 -5.51 -34.13 31.68
C GLY A 427 -5.59 -33.06 30.61
N TYR A 428 -5.00 -31.83 30.84
CA TYR A 428 -4.83 -30.86 29.77
C TYR A 428 -4.14 -31.48 28.54
N ARG A 429 -4.81 -31.39 27.38
CA ARG A 429 -4.28 -31.79 26.08
C ARG A 429 -4.25 -30.59 25.17
N ARG A 430 -3.06 -30.16 24.81
CA ARG A 430 -2.85 -28.97 23.95
C ARG A 430 -3.56 -29.08 22.61
N TYR A 431 -3.66 -30.30 22.09
CA TYR A 431 -4.19 -30.54 20.76
C TYR A 431 -5.49 -31.37 20.80
N HIS A 432 -6.27 -31.19 21.85
CA HIS A 432 -7.54 -31.90 22.03
C HIS A 432 -8.45 -31.77 20.80
N VAL A 433 -8.98 -32.89 20.33
CA VAL A 433 -9.88 -32.94 19.18
C VAL A 433 -11.26 -32.44 19.61
N THR A 434 -11.65 -31.29 19.05
CA THR A 434 -12.92 -30.63 19.34
C THR A 434 -13.83 -30.63 18.11
N GLU A 435 -15.12 -30.37 18.31
CA GLU A 435 -16.09 -30.23 17.24
C GLU A 435 -15.77 -29.06 16.32
N SER A 436 -15.33 -27.93 16.87
CA SER A 436 -14.91 -26.75 16.11
C SER A 436 -13.54 -26.88 15.42
N GLY A 437 -12.73 -27.87 15.78
CA GLY A 437 -11.33 -28.01 15.40
C GLY A 437 -10.38 -27.10 16.20
N ILE A 438 -10.89 -26.23 17.07
CA ILE A 438 -10.11 -25.29 17.89
C ILE A 438 -9.89 -25.87 19.27
N SER A 439 -8.64 -26.16 19.61
CA SER A 439 -8.29 -26.69 20.94
C SER A 439 -8.12 -25.56 21.94
N PRO A 440 -8.51 -25.80 23.23
CA PRO A 440 -8.10 -24.91 24.31
C PRO A 440 -6.58 -24.78 24.38
N ARG A 441 -6.07 -23.58 24.53
CA ARG A 441 -4.65 -23.27 24.46
C ARG A 441 -4.09 -22.83 25.79
N ASN A 442 -2.87 -23.23 26.10
CA ASN A 442 -2.11 -22.76 27.24
C ASN A 442 -0.75 -22.18 26.77
N VAL A 443 -0.07 -21.50 27.67
CA VAL A 443 1.30 -21.01 27.49
C VAL A 443 2.26 -21.72 28.43
N PRO A 444 3.54 -21.91 28.06
CA PRO A 444 4.54 -22.51 28.93
C PRO A 444 4.65 -21.81 30.28
N GLY A 445 4.85 -22.56 31.35
CA GLY A 445 5.08 -22.05 32.69
C GLY A 445 3.84 -21.94 33.59
N ILE A 446 2.63 -22.23 33.10
CA ILE A 446 1.43 -22.26 33.94
C ILE A 446 1.28 -23.68 34.59
N PRO A 447 1.16 -23.77 35.90
CA PRO A 447 0.98 -25.07 36.59
C PRO A 447 -0.22 -25.86 36.05
N GLY A 448 -0.07 -27.15 35.86
CA GLY A 448 -1.09 -28.02 35.28
C GLY A 448 -1.22 -27.96 33.75
N GLY A 449 -0.55 -27.03 33.10
CA GLY A 449 -0.66 -26.81 31.67
C GLY A 449 0.60 -27.17 30.87
N ILE A 450 1.41 -28.11 31.38
CA ILE A 450 2.61 -28.59 30.66
C ILE A 450 2.17 -29.40 29.45
N PHE A 451 2.75 -29.07 28.26
CA PHE A 451 2.50 -29.79 27.02
C PHE A 451 3.78 -29.98 26.23
N LYS A 452 3.77 -30.92 25.32
CA LYS A 452 4.80 -31.06 24.28
C LYS A 452 4.31 -30.44 22.99
N THR A 453 5.24 -29.90 22.20
CA THR A 453 4.99 -29.43 20.85
C THR A 453 6.06 -29.97 19.91
N SER A 454 5.68 -30.29 18.69
CA SER A 454 6.58 -30.81 17.65
C SER A 454 6.15 -30.37 16.27
N GLY A 455 7.12 -30.14 15.39
CA GLY A 455 6.88 -29.96 13.95
C GLY A 455 6.52 -31.28 13.25
N SER A 456 6.66 -32.45 13.92
CA SER A 456 6.19 -33.74 13.42
C SER A 456 4.71 -33.95 13.73
N GLU A 457 4.07 -34.90 13.05
CA GLU A 457 2.70 -35.30 13.40
C GLU A 457 2.64 -35.84 14.83
N HIS A 458 1.58 -35.49 15.55
CA HIS A 458 1.45 -35.76 16.96
C HIS A 458 -0.01 -36.06 17.35
N ASP A 459 -0.19 -36.67 18.51
CA ASP A 459 -1.50 -36.89 19.10
C ASP A 459 -1.98 -35.67 19.92
N GLU A 460 -3.13 -35.79 20.56
CA GLU A 460 -3.75 -34.73 21.37
C GLU A 460 -2.85 -34.22 22.52
N SER A 461 -1.92 -35.03 22.99
CA SER A 461 -0.97 -34.67 24.07
C SER A 461 0.32 -34.03 23.52
N GLY A 462 0.50 -33.97 22.21
CA GLY A 462 1.71 -33.48 21.53
C GLY A 462 2.80 -34.52 21.40
N MET A 463 2.50 -35.81 21.66
CA MET A 463 3.44 -36.91 21.45
C MET A 463 3.48 -37.30 19.99
N ILE A 464 4.70 -37.39 19.44
CA ILE A 464 4.91 -37.78 18.04
C ILE A 464 4.27 -39.12 17.76
N THR A 465 3.55 -39.24 16.66
CA THR A 465 2.85 -40.45 16.25
C THR A 465 3.03 -40.74 14.76
N THR A 466 3.07 -42.01 14.43
CA THR A 466 2.97 -42.53 13.04
C THR A 466 1.73 -43.41 12.87
N ASP A 467 0.86 -43.43 13.89
CA ASP A 467 -0.39 -44.22 13.89
C ASP A 467 -1.42 -43.56 12.92
N PRO A 468 -1.89 -44.30 11.88
CA PRO A 468 -2.77 -43.74 10.88
C PRO A 468 -4.08 -43.14 11.43
N PRO A 469 -4.85 -43.79 12.30
CA PRO A 469 -6.04 -43.22 12.92
C PRO A 469 -5.80 -41.91 13.65
N LYS A 470 -4.73 -41.81 14.44
CA LYS A 470 -4.36 -40.58 15.14
C LYS A 470 -3.97 -39.48 14.19
N ARG A 471 -3.20 -39.82 13.13
CA ARG A 471 -2.85 -38.88 12.03
C ARG A 471 -4.09 -38.33 11.38
N MET A 472 -5.05 -39.16 11.01
CA MET A 472 -6.29 -38.73 10.36
C MET A 472 -7.10 -37.81 11.27
N ALA A 473 -7.34 -38.19 12.50
CA ALA A 473 -8.12 -37.40 13.45
C ALA A 473 -7.52 -36.01 13.69
N MET A 474 -6.19 -35.95 13.83
CA MET A 474 -5.48 -34.71 14.07
C MET A 474 -5.45 -33.80 12.83
N PHE A 475 -5.29 -34.37 11.64
CA PHE A 475 -5.32 -33.67 10.39
C PHE A 475 -6.71 -33.08 10.10
N GLU A 476 -7.75 -33.87 10.19
CA GLU A 476 -9.14 -33.46 10.04
C GLU A 476 -9.51 -32.35 11.02
N LYS A 477 -9.07 -32.47 12.28
CA LYS A 477 -9.26 -31.43 13.29
C LYS A 477 -8.65 -30.08 12.84
N ARG A 478 -7.39 -30.11 12.35
CA ARG A 478 -6.74 -28.89 11.88
C ARG A 478 -7.44 -28.27 10.67
N GLN A 479 -7.96 -29.08 9.75
CA GLN A 479 -8.72 -28.58 8.60
C GLN A 479 -10.13 -28.10 9.00
N ARG A 480 -10.76 -28.75 9.97
CA ARG A 480 -12.11 -28.40 10.44
C ARG A 480 -12.20 -26.96 10.96
N LYS A 481 -11.15 -26.42 11.59
CA LYS A 481 -11.16 -25.03 12.03
C LYS A 481 -11.34 -24.02 10.88
N MET A 482 -10.96 -24.38 9.65
CA MET A 482 -11.19 -23.55 8.46
C MET A 482 -12.68 -23.56 8.06
N GLN A 483 -13.38 -24.70 8.28
CA GLN A 483 -14.84 -24.74 8.11
C GLN A 483 -15.55 -23.91 9.19
N THR A 484 -15.04 -23.93 10.42
CA THR A 484 -15.55 -23.07 11.50
C THR A 484 -15.37 -21.58 11.16
N TYR A 485 -14.22 -21.20 10.62
CA TYR A 485 -13.98 -19.84 10.14
C TYR A 485 -14.96 -19.42 9.04
N LEU A 486 -15.17 -20.26 8.03
CA LEU A 486 -16.13 -20.00 6.95
C LEU A 486 -17.57 -19.84 7.44
N LYS A 487 -17.92 -20.47 8.56
CA LYS A 487 -19.27 -20.38 9.16
C LYS A 487 -19.44 -19.16 10.07
N GLU A 488 -18.40 -18.79 10.83
CA GLU A 488 -18.53 -17.85 11.94
C GLU A 488 -17.97 -16.44 11.64
N ASP A 489 -16.82 -16.34 10.96
CA ASP A 489 -16.06 -15.08 10.92
C ASP A 489 -15.73 -14.58 9.51
N VAL A 490 -15.85 -15.41 8.48
CA VAL A 490 -15.61 -14.93 7.10
C VAL A 490 -16.59 -13.84 6.75
N LYS A 491 -16.09 -12.75 6.19
CA LYS A 491 -16.95 -11.66 5.74
C LYS A 491 -17.26 -11.79 4.25
N PRO A 492 -18.49 -11.43 3.85
CA PRO A 492 -18.83 -11.35 2.44
C PRO A 492 -17.98 -10.27 1.74
N PRO A 493 -17.78 -10.38 0.42
CA PRO A 493 -17.21 -9.28 -0.35
C PRO A 493 -18.05 -8.02 -0.18
N GLN A 494 -17.38 -6.88 -0.20
CA GLN A 494 -18.06 -5.58 -0.19
C GLN A 494 -18.68 -5.31 -1.56
N VAL A 495 -19.95 -4.94 -1.58
CA VAL A 495 -20.73 -4.73 -2.82
C VAL A 495 -21.14 -3.27 -2.92
N PHE A 496 -20.83 -2.64 -4.03
CA PHE A 496 -21.15 -1.26 -4.34
C PHE A 496 -22.04 -1.21 -5.58
N GLY A 497 -23.29 -0.81 -5.39
CA GLY A 497 -24.34 -0.86 -6.41
C GLY A 497 -25.11 -2.18 -6.43
N SER A 498 -26.10 -2.30 -7.35
CA SER A 498 -26.85 -3.55 -7.55
C SER A 498 -26.12 -4.46 -8.52
N PRO A 499 -25.98 -5.77 -8.24
CA PRO A 499 -25.40 -6.73 -9.16
C PRO A 499 -26.40 -7.21 -10.24
N ASP A 500 -27.71 -6.92 -10.10
CA ASP A 500 -28.75 -7.54 -10.90
C ASP A 500 -28.70 -7.13 -12.38
N GLY A 501 -28.33 -8.05 -13.23
CA GLY A 501 -28.33 -7.88 -14.68
C GLY A 501 -27.23 -6.97 -15.24
N VAL A 502 -26.38 -6.37 -14.37
CA VAL A 502 -25.24 -5.52 -14.79
C VAL A 502 -23.92 -6.29 -14.70
N PRO A 503 -22.86 -5.84 -15.39
CA PRO A 503 -21.54 -6.42 -15.20
C PRO A 503 -21.04 -6.23 -13.76
N ILE A 504 -20.56 -7.30 -13.14
CA ILE A 504 -19.89 -7.25 -11.83
C ILE A 504 -18.40 -7.11 -12.10
N VAL A 505 -17.79 -6.05 -11.59
CA VAL A 505 -16.34 -5.82 -11.68
C VAL A 505 -15.73 -6.00 -10.29
N ILE A 506 -14.82 -6.96 -10.20
CA ILE A 506 -14.21 -7.42 -8.94
C ILE A 506 -12.80 -6.88 -8.84
N GLY A 507 -12.43 -6.43 -7.63
CA GLY A 507 -11.06 -6.09 -7.27
C GLY A 507 -10.71 -6.58 -5.87
N TRP A 508 -9.43 -6.55 -5.55
CA TRP A 508 -8.89 -6.77 -4.21
C TRP A 508 -7.65 -5.89 -4.00
N GLY A 509 -7.20 -5.73 -2.75
CA GLY A 509 -6.05 -4.86 -2.49
C GLY A 509 -6.27 -3.43 -2.98
N SER A 510 -5.23 -2.76 -3.41
CA SER A 510 -5.26 -1.34 -3.83
C SER A 510 -6.10 -1.06 -5.09
N THR A 511 -6.62 -2.07 -5.77
CA THR A 511 -7.56 -1.86 -6.89
C THR A 511 -8.91 -1.30 -6.46
N LYS A 512 -9.22 -1.30 -5.15
CA LYS A 512 -10.50 -0.84 -4.61
C LYS A 512 -10.87 0.58 -5.02
N LEU A 513 -9.99 1.53 -4.74
CA LEU A 513 -10.30 2.95 -4.96
C LEU A 513 -10.42 3.31 -6.44
N PRO A 514 -9.50 2.88 -7.33
CA PRO A 514 -9.68 3.05 -8.78
C PRO A 514 -10.94 2.38 -9.33
N LEU A 515 -11.34 1.24 -8.76
CA LEU A 515 -12.57 0.53 -9.17
C LEU A 515 -13.83 1.34 -8.81
N LEU A 516 -13.89 1.91 -7.61
CA LEU A 516 -15.02 2.74 -7.18
C LEU A 516 -15.12 4.03 -7.99
N ASP A 517 -13.99 4.65 -8.31
CA ASP A 517 -13.94 5.84 -9.17
C ASP A 517 -14.36 5.49 -10.62
N ALA A 518 -13.92 4.34 -11.13
CA ALA A 518 -14.34 3.84 -12.44
C ALA A 518 -15.86 3.57 -12.49
N GLN A 519 -16.42 3.00 -11.42
CA GLN A 519 -17.87 2.80 -11.31
C GLN A 519 -18.63 4.14 -11.38
N ALA A 520 -18.19 5.14 -10.61
CA ALA A 520 -18.81 6.46 -10.62
C ALA A 520 -18.74 7.10 -12.01
N ARG A 521 -17.58 7.01 -12.69
CA ARG A 521 -17.36 7.54 -14.04
C ARG A 521 -18.19 6.83 -15.09
N LEU A 522 -18.26 5.51 -15.08
CA LEU A 522 -19.08 4.72 -16.00
C LEU A 522 -20.57 5.06 -15.82
N LYS A 523 -21.03 5.15 -14.57
CA LYS A 523 -22.41 5.53 -14.26
C LYS A 523 -22.76 6.93 -14.78
N ALA A 524 -21.87 7.91 -14.61
CA ALA A 524 -22.05 9.26 -15.15
C ALA A 524 -22.13 9.28 -16.71
N GLN A 525 -21.61 8.23 -17.36
CA GLN A 525 -21.65 8.04 -18.82
C GLN A 525 -22.77 7.10 -19.27
N GLY A 526 -23.72 6.76 -18.38
CA GLY A 526 -24.89 5.92 -18.69
C GLY A 526 -24.59 4.42 -18.73
N GLN A 527 -23.46 3.96 -18.21
CA GLN A 527 -23.08 2.56 -18.16
C GLN A 527 -22.98 2.08 -16.70
N ASP A 528 -23.97 1.33 -16.24
CA ASP A 528 -23.96 0.79 -14.89
C ASP A 528 -23.10 -0.46 -14.77
N ILE A 529 -22.34 -0.54 -13.69
CA ILE A 529 -21.62 -1.73 -13.22
C ILE A 529 -21.83 -1.89 -11.71
N CYS A 530 -21.71 -3.12 -11.21
CA CYS A 530 -21.59 -3.39 -9.78
C CYS A 530 -20.13 -3.60 -9.44
N ALA A 531 -19.55 -2.77 -8.56
CA ALA A 531 -18.20 -2.98 -8.06
C ALA A 531 -18.24 -3.91 -6.85
N VAL A 532 -17.33 -4.90 -6.82
CA VAL A 532 -17.20 -5.87 -5.73
C VAL A 532 -15.74 -5.91 -5.27
N HIS A 533 -15.51 -5.80 -3.97
CA HIS A 533 -14.17 -5.82 -3.41
C HIS A 533 -14.00 -6.90 -2.35
N PHE A 534 -12.95 -7.70 -2.48
CA PHE A 534 -12.62 -8.78 -1.56
C PHE A 534 -11.59 -8.33 -0.52
N THR A 535 -11.93 -8.59 0.76
CA THR A 535 -10.97 -8.45 1.88
C THR A 535 -10.61 -9.80 2.50
N HIS A 536 -11.49 -10.80 2.39
CA HIS A 536 -11.29 -12.17 2.84
C HIS A 536 -11.15 -13.05 1.62
N LEU A 537 -9.94 -13.56 1.38
CA LEU A 537 -9.56 -14.25 0.15
C LEU A 537 -9.45 -15.76 0.32
N TRP A 538 -9.07 -16.22 1.53
CA TRP A 538 -8.92 -17.65 1.81
C TRP A 538 -9.15 -17.98 3.29
N PRO A 539 -9.79 -19.11 3.67
CA PRO A 539 -10.53 -20.03 2.80
C PRO A 539 -11.60 -19.31 1.97
N PHE A 540 -11.76 -19.71 0.69
CA PHE A 540 -12.61 -18.98 -0.24
C PHE A 540 -14.09 -19.12 0.14
N PRO A 541 -14.84 -18.04 0.34
CA PRO A 541 -16.22 -18.08 0.83
C PRO A 541 -17.24 -18.38 -0.28
N VAL A 542 -17.17 -19.54 -0.90
CA VAL A 542 -17.97 -19.96 -2.06
C VAL A 542 -19.46 -19.74 -1.83
N HIS A 543 -19.95 -20.05 -0.61
CA HIS A 543 -21.37 -19.94 -0.25
C HIS A 543 -21.91 -18.49 -0.24
N LEU A 544 -21.02 -17.50 -0.10
CA LEU A 544 -21.35 -16.07 -0.19
C LEU A 544 -21.09 -15.50 -1.59
N VAL A 545 -20.04 -15.97 -2.23
CA VAL A 545 -19.55 -15.39 -3.50
C VAL A 545 -20.33 -15.89 -4.70
N ARG A 546 -20.51 -17.21 -4.85
CA ARG A 546 -21.17 -17.80 -6.02
C ARG A 546 -22.60 -17.26 -6.25
N PRO A 547 -23.49 -17.18 -5.24
CA PRO A 547 -24.81 -16.59 -5.43
C PRO A 547 -24.78 -15.11 -5.80
N LEU A 548 -23.83 -14.33 -5.29
CA LEU A 548 -23.63 -12.93 -5.66
C LEU A 548 -23.27 -12.82 -7.14
N LEU A 549 -22.27 -13.56 -7.58
CA LEU A 549 -21.74 -13.46 -8.95
C LEU A 549 -22.73 -13.95 -10.01
N GLN A 550 -23.61 -14.90 -9.69
CA GLN A 550 -24.66 -15.40 -10.58
C GLN A 550 -25.73 -14.37 -10.93
N ARG A 551 -25.82 -13.26 -10.18
CA ARG A 551 -26.77 -12.17 -10.44
C ARG A 551 -26.31 -11.23 -11.56
N GLY A 552 -25.02 -11.18 -11.82
CA GLY A 552 -24.44 -10.29 -12.83
C GLY A 552 -24.57 -10.82 -14.26
N SER A 553 -24.58 -9.92 -15.24
CA SER A 553 -24.53 -10.28 -16.66
C SER A 553 -23.17 -10.81 -17.08
N HIS A 554 -22.10 -10.31 -16.46
CA HIS A 554 -20.71 -10.71 -16.69
C HIS A 554 -19.94 -10.59 -15.38
N VAL A 555 -18.93 -11.47 -15.19
CA VAL A 555 -17.98 -11.39 -14.09
C VAL A 555 -16.63 -10.97 -14.65
N ILE A 556 -16.15 -9.80 -14.24
CA ILE A 556 -14.89 -9.20 -14.66
C ILE A 556 -14.00 -9.03 -13.44
N VAL A 557 -12.74 -9.46 -13.49
CA VAL A 557 -11.79 -9.30 -12.39
C VAL A 557 -10.65 -8.38 -12.83
N ALA A 558 -10.39 -7.34 -12.04
CA ALA A 558 -9.32 -6.36 -12.26
C ALA A 558 -8.19 -6.59 -11.26
N GLU A 559 -6.98 -6.91 -11.74
CA GLU A 559 -5.84 -7.29 -10.91
C GLU A 559 -4.52 -6.73 -11.41
N MET A 560 -3.63 -6.37 -10.47
CA MET A 560 -2.25 -5.96 -10.80
C MET A 560 -1.31 -7.17 -10.84
N ASN A 561 -1.57 -8.12 -11.73
CA ASN A 561 -0.67 -9.23 -12.04
C ASN A 561 -0.90 -9.73 -13.47
N PHE A 562 -0.03 -10.63 -13.93
CA PHE A 562 -0.05 -11.13 -15.31
C PHE A 562 -1.13 -12.19 -15.57
N SER A 563 -1.39 -13.05 -14.59
CA SER A 563 -2.25 -14.25 -14.79
C SER A 563 -3.72 -14.01 -14.43
N GLY A 564 -4.02 -13.13 -13.44
CA GLY A 564 -5.34 -12.98 -12.87
C GLY A 564 -5.57 -14.00 -11.74
N GLN A 565 -4.79 -13.90 -10.66
CA GLN A 565 -4.76 -14.92 -9.59
C GLN A 565 -6.08 -15.04 -8.82
N LEU A 566 -6.80 -13.92 -8.58
CA LEU A 566 -8.14 -13.98 -7.99
C LEU A 566 -9.17 -14.53 -9.00
N ALA A 567 -9.02 -14.18 -10.29
CA ALA A 567 -9.89 -14.74 -11.33
C ALA A 567 -9.73 -16.26 -11.42
N ASP A 568 -8.49 -16.78 -11.33
CA ASP A 568 -8.21 -18.22 -11.29
C ASP A 568 -8.83 -18.87 -10.04
N LEU A 569 -8.72 -18.20 -8.88
CA LEU A 569 -9.31 -18.69 -7.63
C LEU A 569 -10.85 -18.75 -7.70
N ILE A 570 -11.49 -17.73 -8.26
CA ILE A 570 -12.95 -17.72 -8.49
C ILE A 570 -13.35 -18.85 -9.46
N GLN A 571 -12.58 -19.06 -10.51
CA GLN A 571 -12.84 -20.13 -11.46
C GLN A 571 -12.69 -21.51 -10.83
N LEU A 572 -11.66 -21.70 -10.02
CA LEU A 572 -11.41 -22.95 -9.29
C LEU A 572 -12.52 -23.27 -8.29
N GLU A 573 -12.84 -22.31 -7.43
CA GLU A 573 -13.71 -22.50 -6.27
C GLU A 573 -15.21 -22.38 -6.62
N CYS A 574 -15.57 -21.41 -7.45
CA CYS A 574 -16.96 -21.18 -7.83
C CYS A 574 -17.38 -21.90 -9.11
N VAL A 575 -16.43 -22.47 -9.87
CA VAL A 575 -16.69 -23.08 -11.21
C VAL A 575 -17.43 -22.09 -12.13
N MET A 576 -16.92 -20.84 -12.15
CA MET A 576 -17.50 -19.74 -12.93
C MET A 576 -16.46 -19.16 -13.88
N ASP A 577 -16.92 -18.85 -15.10
CA ASP A 577 -16.08 -18.18 -16.07
C ASP A 577 -15.92 -16.70 -15.73
N THR A 578 -14.71 -16.17 -15.89
CA THR A 578 -14.37 -14.78 -15.61
C THR A 578 -13.70 -14.12 -16.80
N ARG A 579 -13.94 -12.82 -16.94
CA ARG A 579 -13.17 -11.93 -17.81
C ARG A 579 -12.15 -11.18 -16.98
N ARG A 580 -11.04 -10.73 -17.58
CA ARG A 580 -9.91 -10.18 -16.81
C ARG A 580 -9.44 -8.85 -17.38
N ILE A 581 -9.23 -7.87 -16.48
CA ILE A 581 -8.49 -6.63 -16.74
C ILE A 581 -7.18 -6.74 -15.96
N LEU A 582 -6.07 -6.87 -16.66
CA LEU A 582 -4.76 -7.15 -16.07
C LEU A 582 -3.79 -5.99 -16.30
N LYS A 583 -3.04 -5.61 -15.24
CA LYS A 583 -1.98 -4.60 -15.30
C LYS A 583 -0.74 -5.10 -14.56
N TYR A 584 0.41 -5.10 -15.23
CA TYR A 584 1.67 -5.62 -14.67
C TYR A 584 2.90 -4.82 -15.13
N ASN A 585 2.69 -3.52 -15.35
CA ASN A 585 3.75 -2.60 -15.81
C ASN A 585 4.44 -1.84 -14.67
N GLY A 586 4.20 -2.24 -13.41
CA GLY A 586 4.76 -1.58 -12.23
C GLY A 586 4.15 -0.21 -11.91
N LYS A 587 2.99 0.12 -12.49
CA LYS A 587 2.17 1.29 -12.15
C LYS A 587 0.88 0.84 -11.46
N PRO A 588 0.31 1.61 -10.53
CA PRO A 588 -1.00 1.31 -9.96
C PRO A 588 -2.08 1.37 -11.04
N PHE A 589 -3.25 0.80 -10.78
CA PHE A 589 -4.41 1.06 -11.62
C PHE A 589 -4.77 2.54 -11.59
N TYR A 590 -5.05 3.07 -12.78
CA TYR A 590 -5.74 4.33 -12.96
C TYR A 590 -7.22 4.08 -13.27
N THR A 591 -8.05 5.05 -13.02
CA THR A 591 -9.49 4.97 -13.30
C THR A 591 -9.77 4.67 -14.76
N SER A 592 -9.04 5.31 -15.68
CA SER A 592 -9.13 5.08 -17.13
C SER A 592 -8.78 3.65 -17.56
N ASP A 593 -7.87 2.98 -16.87
CA ASP A 593 -7.52 1.59 -17.15
C ASP A 593 -8.74 0.67 -16.98
N ILE A 594 -9.45 0.84 -15.86
CA ILE A 594 -10.62 0.02 -15.54
C ILE A 594 -11.79 0.38 -16.46
N VAL A 595 -12.07 1.69 -16.67
CA VAL A 595 -13.11 2.15 -17.59
C VAL A 595 -12.88 1.61 -19.00
N GLY A 596 -11.66 1.77 -19.52
CA GLY A 596 -11.29 1.28 -20.85
C GLY A 596 -11.33 -0.25 -20.94
N GLY A 597 -10.84 -0.95 -19.92
CA GLY A 597 -10.87 -2.40 -19.84
C GLY A 597 -12.29 -2.97 -19.85
N VAL A 598 -13.19 -2.41 -19.03
CA VAL A 598 -14.61 -2.81 -19.00
C VAL A 598 -15.24 -2.66 -20.37
N ARG A 599 -15.05 -1.51 -21.03
CA ARG A 599 -15.60 -1.25 -22.36
C ARG A 599 -15.09 -2.23 -23.41
N GLN A 600 -13.78 -2.47 -23.43
CA GLN A 600 -13.19 -3.43 -24.37
C GLN A 600 -13.72 -4.86 -24.16
N LEU A 601 -13.87 -5.29 -22.91
CA LEU A 601 -14.41 -6.63 -22.60
C LEU A 601 -15.87 -6.78 -22.99
N LEU A 602 -16.67 -5.73 -22.84
CA LEU A 602 -18.09 -5.80 -23.15
C LEU A 602 -18.39 -5.67 -24.65
N HIS A 603 -17.62 -4.86 -25.40
CA HIS A 603 -17.88 -4.60 -26.83
C HIS A 603 -17.17 -5.59 -27.78
N ASN A 604 -15.94 -6.03 -27.44
CA ASN A 604 -15.12 -6.79 -28.38
C ASN A 604 -15.14 -8.31 -28.17
N GLY A 605 -15.91 -8.81 -27.19
CA GLY A 605 -15.98 -10.24 -26.88
C GLY A 605 -14.70 -10.84 -26.29
N ASN A 606 -13.67 -10.04 -26.04
CA ASN A 606 -12.42 -10.48 -25.45
C ASN A 606 -12.64 -11.05 -24.04
N ARG A 607 -11.83 -12.05 -23.66
CA ARG A 607 -11.84 -12.60 -22.30
C ARG A 607 -10.80 -11.94 -21.40
N VAL A 608 -9.74 -11.41 -21.98
CA VAL A 608 -8.63 -10.77 -21.27
C VAL A 608 -8.25 -9.48 -21.97
N VAL A 609 -8.15 -8.41 -21.21
CA VAL A 609 -7.62 -7.11 -21.64
C VAL A 609 -6.42 -6.77 -20.75
N ARG A 610 -5.32 -6.42 -21.40
CA ARG A 610 -4.13 -5.89 -20.73
C ARG A 610 -4.12 -4.39 -20.90
N VAL A 611 -4.04 -3.68 -19.77
CA VAL A 611 -4.09 -2.22 -19.72
C VAL A 611 -2.74 -1.63 -19.30
N GLY A 612 -2.55 -0.35 -19.59
CA GLY A 612 -1.31 0.38 -19.37
C GLY A 612 -0.52 0.59 -20.66
N GLU A 613 0.73 1.03 -20.52
CA GLU A 613 1.61 1.23 -21.67
C GLU A 613 1.86 -0.10 -22.39
N LYS A 614 1.75 -0.08 -23.71
CA LYS A 614 2.13 -1.23 -24.52
C LYS A 614 3.65 -1.45 -24.40
N ALA A 615 4.05 -2.72 -24.34
CA ALA A 615 5.45 -3.05 -24.55
C ALA A 615 5.87 -2.51 -25.94
N PRO A 616 7.09 -1.94 -26.09
CA PRO A 616 7.60 -1.56 -27.39
C PRO A 616 7.53 -2.81 -28.30
N GLU A 617 7.08 -2.62 -29.54
CA GLU A 617 7.16 -3.69 -30.54
C GLU A 617 8.63 -4.08 -30.66
N VAL A 618 8.94 -5.34 -30.34
CA VAL A 618 10.26 -5.88 -30.59
C VAL A 618 10.34 -6.05 -32.10
N VAL A 619 10.93 -5.11 -32.77
CA VAL A 619 11.38 -5.28 -34.14
C VAL A 619 12.54 -6.26 -34.06
N LEU A 620 12.27 -7.53 -34.33
CA LEU A 620 13.33 -8.51 -34.58
C LEU A 620 14.02 -8.05 -35.87
N GLU A 621 15.13 -7.32 -35.72
CA GLU A 621 16.03 -7.14 -36.84
C GLU A 621 16.48 -8.57 -37.25
N THR A 622 16.06 -8.98 -38.41
CA THR A 622 16.60 -10.20 -39.05
C THR A 622 18.08 -9.94 -39.24
N VAL A 623 18.89 -10.65 -38.43
CA VAL A 623 20.34 -10.69 -38.70
C VAL A 623 20.48 -11.24 -40.11
N PRO A 624 21.13 -10.52 -41.06
CA PRO A 624 21.39 -11.07 -42.36
C PRO A 624 22.21 -12.34 -42.16
N GLU A 625 21.74 -13.46 -42.74
CA GLU A 625 22.57 -14.64 -42.86
C GLU A 625 23.82 -14.23 -43.65
N GLY A 626 24.95 -14.18 -42.92
CA GLY A 626 26.25 -13.88 -43.52
C GLY A 626 26.62 -15.00 -44.51
N ASP A 627 26.99 -14.59 -45.71
CA ASP A 627 27.62 -15.44 -46.73
C ASP A 627 28.94 -16.08 -46.25
#